data_164b18646e6abd1a03ec89aa8bd96b64
#
_entry.id   164b18646e6abd1a03ec89aa8bd96b64
#
_cell.length_a   1.000
_cell.length_b   1.000
_cell.length_c   1.000
_cell.angle_alpha   90.00
_cell.angle_beta   90.00
_cell.angle_gamma   90.00
#
_symmetry.space_group_name_H-M   'P 1'
#
loop_
_entity.id
_entity.type
_entity.pdbx_description
1 polymer ?
#
loop_
_entity_poly.entity_id
_entity_poly.type
_entity_poly.pdbx_seq_one_letter_code
_entity_poly.pdbx_strand_id
1 'polypeptide(L)'
;MMDLLEAKFKVSYPEFNLDVELNLPARGVTVVFGPSGSGKTTLLRCLSGLEKAPSGYMKIADQVWQDEETFIPIQERKIGLVFQESRLFPHLSIQDNLLYGYQRTQPAERNLQLDEVAQVLNLEALLKRRPEKLSGGERQRVAIGRALLTSPKLLLMDEPLASLDMQIKAEIIPFIKRIESEFKTPIVYVTHSMNELLQLVDTMVILKSGKVENIGSVEEVFSDVRSRESIGDEQLGAVLETSVSEHDEEFGLTRLDFMGQVLHVPRQNIPVGQSLRVHIHSRDVSLSTAPPAGTTSVLNILRAKVKKVGVLDPKEYSVDIELDAGRPILATITRKSLANLNLQPGQPIYVHIKAIKMMHELEGL
;
A
#
# COMPACT_ATOMS: atom_id res chain seq x y z
N MET A 1 1.90 -23.75 6.66
CA MET A 1 0.84 -23.06 5.87
C MET A 1 0.95 -21.59 6.20
N MET A 2 0.82 -20.70 5.21
CA MET A 2 0.74 -19.27 5.52
C MET A 2 -0.62 -19.01 6.15
N ASP A 3 -0.63 -18.29 7.27
CA ASP A 3 -1.90 -17.81 7.86
C ASP A 3 -2.57 -16.87 6.86
N LEU A 4 -3.85 -17.07 6.63
CA LEU A 4 -4.67 -16.29 5.71
C LEU A 4 -5.80 -15.58 6.48
N LEU A 5 -6.16 -14.40 6.00
CA LEU A 5 -7.42 -13.76 6.29
C LEU A 5 -8.35 -14.07 5.11
N GLU A 6 -9.36 -14.86 5.36
CA GLU A 6 -10.42 -15.19 4.40
C GLU A 6 -11.67 -14.40 4.77
N ALA A 7 -12.25 -13.66 3.83
CA ALA A 7 -13.45 -12.89 4.07
C ALA A 7 -14.37 -12.88 2.84
N LYS A 8 -15.65 -13.12 3.07
CA LYS A 8 -16.69 -13.02 2.05
C LYS A 8 -17.90 -12.32 2.64
N PHE A 9 -18.27 -11.18 2.06
CA PHE A 9 -19.37 -10.40 2.58
C PHE A 9 -20.33 -9.97 1.47
N LYS A 10 -21.64 -10.14 1.72
CA LYS A 10 -22.71 -9.55 0.93
C LYS A 10 -23.57 -8.69 1.84
N VAL A 11 -23.60 -7.40 1.56
CA VAL A 11 -24.41 -6.42 2.29
C VAL A 11 -25.12 -5.53 1.28
N SER A 12 -26.43 -5.38 1.44
CA SER A 12 -27.24 -4.56 0.55
C SER A 12 -27.84 -3.38 1.31
N TYR A 13 -27.63 -2.19 0.78
CA TYR A 13 -28.29 -0.95 1.18
C TYR A 13 -29.17 -0.44 0.03
N PRO A 14 -30.07 0.53 0.26
CA PRO A 14 -30.95 1.04 -0.80
C PRO A 14 -30.23 1.50 -2.08
N GLU A 15 -29.06 2.13 -1.91
CA GLU A 15 -28.31 2.73 -3.03
C GLU A 15 -26.94 2.08 -3.26
N PHE A 16 -26.57 1.06 -2.48
CA PHE A 16 -25.24 0.47 -2.54
C PHE A 16 -25.23 -1.01 -2.16
N ASN A 17 -24.50 -1.82 -2.89
CA ASN A 17 -24.30 -3.23 -2.57
C ASN A 17 -22.79 -3.52 -2.42
N LEU A 18 -22.41 -4.15 -1.32
CA LEU A 18 -21.09 -4.75 -1.13
C LEU A 18 -21.19 -6.26 -1.46
N ASP A 19 -20.40 -6.73 -2.39
CA ASP A 19 -20.24 -8.16 -2.72
C ASP A 19 -18.75 -8.43 -2.95
N VAL A 20 -18.06 -8.88 -1.91
CA VAL A 20 -16.62 -9.04 -1.90
C VAL A 20 -16.20 -10.42 -1.43
N GLU A 21 -15.14 -10.94 -2.02
CA GLU A 21 -14.44 -12.14 -1.61
C GLU A 21 -12.94 -11.85 -1.58
N LEU A 22 -12.30 -12.10 -0.43
CA LEU A 22 -10.91 -11.72 -0.15
C LEU A 22 -10.16 -12.92 0.45
N ASN A 23 -8.97 -13.19 -0.08
CA ASN A 23 -7.99 -14.11 0.48
C ASN A 23 -6.68 -13.33 0.62
N LEU A 24 -6.42 -12.82 1.82
CA LEU A 24 -5.31 -11.92 2.11
C LEU A 24 -4.25 -12.63 2.94
N PRO A 25 -2.95 -12.33 2.76
CA PRO A 25 -1.93 -12.75 3.71
C PRO A 25 -2.24 -12.21 5.10
N ALA A 26 -2.20 -13.04 6.14
CA ALA A 26 -2.29 -12.60 7.53
C ALA A 26 -0.93 -12.07 8.02
N ARG A 27 -0.28 -11.25 7.21
CA ARG A 27 0.99 -10.56 7.47
C ARG A 27 1.15 -9.37 6.52
N GLY A 28 2.06 -8.47 6.85
CA GLY A 28 2.32 -7.30 6.01
C GLY A 28 1.19 -6.27 6.07
N VAL A 29 1.27 -5.32 5.17
CA VAL A 29 0.27 -4.25 5.01
C VAL A 29 -0.56 -4.50 3.77
N THR A 30 -1.83 -4.84 3.96
CA THR A 30 -2.81 -4.88 2.88
C THR A 30 -3.50 -3.54 2.75
N VAL A 31 -3.34 -2.87 1.62
CA VAL A 31 -4.01 -1.60 1.34
C VAL A 31 -5.28 -1.83 0.54
N VAL A 32 -6.42 -1.37 1.09
CA VAL A 32 -7.71 -1.30 0.38
C VAL A 32 -7.84 0.08 -0.23
N PHE A 33 -7.75 0.15 -1.54
CA PHE A 33 -7.78 1.38 -2.33
C PHE A 33 -9.04 1.44 -3.20
N GLY A 34 -9.52 2.65 -3.46
CA GLY A 34 -10.65 2.87 -4.37
C GLY A 34 -11.28 4.26 -4.16
N PRO A 35 -12.10 4.72 -5.11
CA PRO A 35 -12.76 6.02 -5.03
C PRO A 35 -13.68 6.14 -3.81
N SER A 36 -14.06 7.38 -3.48
CA SER A 36 -15.08 7.62 -2.44
C SER A 36 -16.38 6.90 -2.79
N GLY A 37 -17.03 6.30 -1.81
CA GLY A 37 -18.25 5.51 -2.03
C GLY A 37 -18.04 4.09 -2.57
N SER A 38 -16.81 3.63 -2.79
CA SER A 38 -16.56 2.27 -3.29
C SER A 38 -16.86 1.15 -2.29
N GLY A 39 -17.12 1.48 -1.01
CA GLY A 39 -17.46 0.50 0.04
C GLY A 39 -16.34 0.16 1.00
N LYS A 40 -15.21 0.88 0.99
CA LYS A 40 -14.04 0.62 1.86
C LYS A 40 -14.40 0.61 3.36
N THR A 41 -15.11 1.63 3.82
CA THR A 41 -15.55 1.72 5.22
C THR A 41 -16.55 0.60 5.57
N THR A 42 -17.47 0.25 4.65
CA THR A 42 -18.40 -0.87 4.86
C THR A 42 -17.63 -2.19 4.98
N LEU A 43 -16.68 -2.45 4.09
CA LEU A 43 -15.81 -3.61 4.18
C LEU A 43 -15.09 -3.67 5.53
N LEU A 44 -14.49 -2.55 5.97
CA LEU A 44 -13.78 -2.47 7.24
C LEU A 44 -14.72 -2.69 8.44
N ARG A 45 -15.97 -2.21 8.37
CA ARG A 45 -17.01 -2.47 9.40
C ARG A 45 -17.37 -3.95 9.48
N CYS A 46 -17.48 -4.65 8.34
CA CYS A 46 -17.71 -6.10 8.31
C CYS A 46 -16.49 -6.84 8.90
N LEU A 47 -15.27 -6.50 8.47
CA LEU A 47 -14.04 -7.08 9.00
C LEU A 47 -13.91 -6.89 10.52
N SER A 48 -14.29 -5.72 11.01
CA SER A 48 -14.22 -5.41 12.44
C SER A 48 -15.34 -6.04 13.28
N GLY A 49 -16.42 -6.51 12.67
CA GLY A 49 -17.62 -6.96 13.37
C GLY A 49 -18.48 -5.83 13.93
N LEU A 50 -18.26 -4.58 13.47
CA LEU A 50 -19.18 -3.47 13.70
C LEU A 50 -20.46 -3.64 12.90
N GLU A 51 -20.40 -4.42 11.83
CA GLU A 51 -21.53 -4.73 10.96
C GLU A 51 -21.56 -6.24 10.69
N LYS A 52 -22.72 -6.86 10.92
CA LYS A 52 -22.98 -8.24 10.58
C LYS A 52 -23.49 -8.31 9.15
N ALA A 53 -22.70 -8.87 8.23
CA ALA A 53 -23.16 -9.13 6.88
C ALA A 53 -24.23 -10.23 6.91
N PRO A 54 -25.42 -10.03 6.27
CA PRO A 54 -26.47 -11.07 6.21
C PRO A 54 -25.99 -12.38 5.60
N SER A 55 -25.11 -12.29 4.59
CA SER A 55 -24.36 -13.43 4.05
C SER A 55 -22.89 -13.10 4.20
N GLY A 56 -22.28 -13.61 5.26
CA GLY A 56 -20.91 -13.29 5.63
C GLY A 56 -20.12 -14.49 6.09
N TYR A 57 -18.86 -14.53 5.67
CA TYR A 57 -17.84 -15.44 6.17
C TYR A 57 -16.59 -14.65 6.47
N MET A 58 -15.98 -14.89 7.62
CA MET A 58 -14.69 -14.34 7.98
C MET A 58 -13.92 -15.30 8.87
N LYS A 59 -12.68 -15.57 8.46
CA LYS A 59 -11.72 -16.39 9.19
C LYS A 59 -10.35 -15.71 9.18
N ILE A 60 -9.67 -15.72 10.29
CA ILE A 60 -8.27 -15.31 10.39
C ILE A 60 -7.47 -16.42 11.06
N ALA A 61 -6.42 -16.88 10.39
CA ALA A 61 -5.70 -18.09 10.76
C ALA A 61 -6.70 -19.25 11.01
N ASP A 62 -6.75 -19.82 12.20
CA ASP A 62 -7.64 -20.95 12.52
C ASP A 62 -8.97 -20.54 13.16
N GLN A 63 -9.24 -19.24 13.35
CA GLN A 63 -10.42 -18.75 14.05
C GLN A 63 -11.46 -18.19 13.08
N VAL A 64 -12.66 -18.77 13.07
CA VAL A 64 -13.83 -18.23 12.38
C VAL A 64 -14.43 -17.13 13.24
N TRP A 65 -14.65 -15.95 12.62
CA TRP A 65 -15.27 -14.79 13.28
C TRP A 65 -16.70 -14.54 12.80
N GLN A 66 -17.02 -15.00 11.60
CA GLN A 66 -18.37 -14.99 11.08
C GLN A 66 -18.58 -16.15 10.10
N ASP A 67 -19.66 -16.87 10.25
CA ASP A 67 -20.23 -17.80 9.26
C ASP A 67 -21.77 -17.84 9.43
N GLU A 68 -22.43 -18.89 8.94
CA GLU A 68 -23.90 -19.04 9.04
C GLU A 68 -24.37 -19.18 10.50
N GLU A 69 -23.57 -19.82 11.36
CA GLU A 69 -23.92 -20.14 12.75
C GLU A 69 -23.25 -19.19 13.74
N THR A 70 -22.09 -18.64 13.40
CA THR A 70 -21.22 -17.88 14.28
C THR A 70 -21.19 -16.40 13.89
N PHE A 71 -21.28 -15.52 14.89
CA PHE A 71 -20.91 -14.11 14.76
C PHE A 71 -20.24 -13.63 16.03
N ILE A 72 -18.93 -13.37 15.95
CA ILE A 72 -18.15 -12.77 17.04
C ILE A 72 -18.28 -11.25 16.93
N PRO A 73 -18.89 -10.56 17.90
CA PRO A 73 -19.01 -9.11 17.89
C PRO A 73 -17.65 -8.43 18.15
N ILE A 74 -17.55 -7.15 17.76
CA ILE A 74 -16.28 -6.40 17.79
C ILE A 74 -15.52 -6.47 19.12
N GLN A 75 -16.22 -6.41 20.25
CA GLN A 75 -15.61 -6.44 21.59
C GLN A 75 -14.93 -7.77 21.94
N GLU A 76 -15.27 -8.84 21.22
CA GLU A 76 -14.71 -10.18 21.40
C GLU A 76 -13.71 -10.55 20.31
N ARG A 77 -13.64 -9.76 19.22
CA ARG A 77 -12.61 -9.91 18.21
C ARG A 77 -11.30 -9.33 18.70
N LYS A 78 -10.22 -10.06 18.49
CA LYS A 78 -8.87 -9.54 18.79
C LYS A 78 -8.39 -8.62 17.67
N ILE A 79 -9.00 -7.44 17.58
CA ILE A 79 -8.66 -6.43 16.58
C ILE A 79 -8.26 -5.11 17.24
N GLY A 80 -7.34 -4.40 16.60
CA GLY A 80 -7.11 -2.98 16.83
C GLY A 80 -7.83 -2.18 15.73
N LEU A 81 -8.60 -1.17 16.09
CA LEU A 81 -9.28 -0.31 15.14
C LEU A 81 -8.83 1.13 15.31
N VAL A 82 -8.32 1.71 14.22
CA VAL A 82 -7.88 3.12 14.15
C VAL A 82 -8.77 3.83 13.14
N PHE A 83 -9.41 4.90 13.59
CA PHE A 83 -10.27 5.74 12.75
C PHE A 83 -9.51 6.95 12.21
N GLN A 84 -10.08 7.60 11.22
CA GLN A 84 -9.59 8.86 10.68
C GLN A 84 -9.41 9.92 11.78
N GLU A 85 -10.39 10.05 12.67
CA GLU A 85 -10.26 10.83 13.90
C GLU A 85 -9.62 9.98 14.99
N SER A 86 -8.62 10.50 15.68
CA SER A 86 -7.87 9.77 16.72
C SER A 86 -8.72 9.34 17.92
N ARG A 87 -9.85 10.02 18.18
CA ARG A 87 -10.84 9.72 19.26
C ARG A 87 -10.20 9.37 20.59
N LEU A 88 -9.21 10.17 21.00
CA LEU A 88 -8.58 10.02 22.31
C LEU A 88 -9.53 10.44 23.42
N PHE A 89 -9.38 9.86 24.60
CA PHE A 89 -10.10 10.25 25.81
C PHE A 89 -9.50 11.54 26.36
N PRO A 90 -10.21 12.69 26.29
CA PRO A 90 -9.61 13.98 26.61
C PRO A 90 -9.31 14.15 28.10
N HIS A 91 -10.02 13.44 28.97
CA HIS A 91 -9.85 13.48 30.43
C HIS A 91 -8.70 12.59 30.94
N LEU A 92 -8.11 11.73 30.08
CA LEU A 92 -7.03 10.85 30.44
C LEU A 92 -5.68 11.39 29.97
N SER A 93 -4.60 11.03 30.67
CA SER A 93 -3.24 11.22 30.17
C SER A 93 -2.98 10.38 28.91
N ILE A 94 -1.88 10.62 28.21
CA ILE A 94 -1.49 9.79 27.06
C ILE A 94 -1.19 8.36 27.52
N GLN A 95 -0.49 8.19 28.63
CA GLN A 95 -0.26 6.88 29.22
C GLN A 95 -1.57 6.14 29.53
N ASP A 96 -2.55 6.81 30.13
CA ASP A 96 -3.84 6.19 30.45
C ASP A 96 -4.67 5.90 29.19
N ASN A 97 -4.57 6.75 28.15
CA ASN A 97 -5.14 6.46 26.84
C ASN A 97 -4.56 5.18 26.25
N LEU A 98 -3.23 5.04 26.26
CA LEU A 98 -2.54 3.86 25.76
C LEU A 98 -2.91 2.60 26.54
N LEU A 99 -2.94 2.69 27.86
CA LEU A 99 -3.24 1.56 28.73
C LEU A 99 -4.74 1.22 28.81
N TYR A 100 -5.63 2.03 28.25
CA TYR A 100 -7.07 1.84 28.40
C TYR A 100 -7.58 0.47 27.90
N GLY A 101 -7.15 0.05 26.74
CA GLY A 101 -7.44 -1.29 26.19
C GLY A 101 -6.58 -2.38 26.84
N TYR A 102 -5.30 -2.09 27.03
CA TYR A 102 -4.36 -3.01 27.66
C TYR A 102 -4.83 -3.57 29.00
N GLN A 103 -5.36 -2.71 29.88
CA GLN A 103 -5.88 -3.12 31.18
C GLN A 103 -7.09 -4.04 31.11
N ARG A 104 -7.82 -4.01 29.99
CA ARG A 104 -9.01 -4.85 29.71
C ARG A 104 -8.68 -6.12 28.96
N THR A 105 -7.49 -6.21 28.38
CA THR A 105 -6.96 -7.42 27.77
C THR A 105 -6.52 -8.40 28.87
N GLN A 106 -6.86 -9.68 28.72
CA GLN A 106 -6.45 -10.70 29.67
C GLN A 106 -4.91 -10.77 29.77
N PRO A 107 -4.32 -10.88 30.96
CA PRO A 107 -2.86 -10.87 31.14
C PRO A 107 -2.12 -11.89 30.26
N ALA A 108 -2.69 -13.09 30.08
CA ALA A 108 -2.12 -14.15 29.23
C ALA A 108 -2.12 -13.82 27.73
N GLU A 109 -2.85 -12.80 27.31
CA GLU A 109 -2.99 -12.39 25.92
C GLU A 109 -2.18 -11.13 25.59
N ARG A 110 -1.54 -10.52 26.58
CA ARG A 110 -0.74 -9.30 26.44
C ARG A 110 0.63 -9.65 25.88
N ASN A 111 0.81 -9.50 24.57
CA ASN A 111 2.07 -9.78 23.91
C ASN A 111 2.95 -8.53 23.72
N LEU A 112 2.38 -7.33 23.90
CA LEU A 112 3.06 -6.05 23.73
C LEU A 112 3.08 -5.27 25.04
N GLN A 113 4.20 -4.59 25.32
CA GLN A 113 4.38 -3.78 26.52
C GLN A 113 4.31 -2.29 26.17
N LEU A 114 3.91 -1.46 27.15
CA LEU A 114 3.80 -0.01 26.99
C LEU A 114 5.11 0.62 26.49
N ASP A 115 6.23 0.24 27.09
CA ASP A 115 7.53 0.85 26.79
C ASP A 115 7.99 0.52 25.35
N GLU A 116 7.76 -0.71 24.90
CA GLU A 116 8.06 -1.14 23.52
C GLU A 116 7.25 -0.34 22.50
N VAL A 117 5.93 -0.23 22.72
CA VAL A 117 5.04 0.52 21.83
C VAL A 117 5.33 2.01 21.88
N ALA A 118 5.60 2.57 23.06
CA ALA A 118 5.95 3.97 23.24
C ALA A 118 7.25 4.31 22.50
N GLN A 119 8.26 3.44 22.58
CA GLN A 119 9.54 3.62 21.89
C GLN A 119 9.36 3.55 20.37
N VAL A 120 8.65 2.53 19.86
CA VAL A 120 8.42 2.38 18.41
C VAL A 120 7.70 3.58 17.83
N LEU A 121 6.73 4.14 18.56
CA LEU A 121 5.91 5.28 18.14
C LEU A 121 6.45 6.65 18.58
N ASN A 122 7.61 6.69 19.25
CA ASN A 122 8.24 7.90 19.76
C ASN A 122 7.28 8.71 20.66
N LEU A 123 6.73 8.07 21.69
CA LEU A 123 5.71 8.64 22.58
C LEU A 123 6.21 8.85 24.02
N GLU A 124 7.44 8.41 24.37
CA GLU A 124 7.93 8.40 25.77
C GLU A 124 7.85 9.78 26.42
N ALA A 125 8.27 10.83 25.69
CA ALA A 125 8.24 12.22 26.18
C ALA A 125 6.81 12.78 26.34
N LEU A 126 5.81 12.09 25.77
CA LEU A 126 4.43 12.54 25.73
C LEU A 126 3.54 11.88 26.77
N LEU A 127 3.97 10.79 27.40
CA LEU A 127 3.14 9.92 28.27
C LEU A 127 2.38 10.68 29.37
N LYS A 128 3.00 11.71 29.95
CA LYS A 128 2.40 12.53 31.02
C LYS A 128 1.52 13.67 30.53
N ARG A 129 1.49 13.92 29.20
CA ARG A 129 0.67 14.98 28.60
C ARG A 129 -0.79 14.55 28.49
N ARG A 130 -1.66 15.52 28.16
CA ARG A 130 -3.06 15.31 27.78
C ARG A 130 -3.25 15.51 26.27
N PRO A 131 -4.27 14.91 25.63
CA PRO A 131 -4.52 14.98 24.19
C PRO A 131 -4.60 16.39 23.62
N GLU A 132 -5.09 17.34 24.39
CA GLU A 132 -5.23 18.75 23.99
C GLU A 132 -3.89 19.43 23.65
N LYS A 133 -2.80 18.95 24.24
CA LYS A 133 -1.44 19.48 24.07
C LYS A 133 -0.64 18.78 22.97
N LEU A 134 -1.28 17.94 22.15
CA LEU A 134 -0.64 17.19 21.10
C LEU A 134 -0.93 17.75 19.72
N SER A 135 0.03 17.64 18.80
CA SER A 135 -0.18 17.84 17.38
C SER A 135 -1.13 16.78 16.79
N GLY A 136 -1.62 16.98 15.57
CA GLY A 136 -2.45 15.99 14.86
C GLY A 136 -1.73 14.64 14.73
N GLY A 137 -0.46 14.66 14.32
CA GLY A 137 0.36 13.48 14.17
C GLY A 137 0.65 12.75 15.49
N GLU A 138 0.95 13.49 16.56
CA GLU A 138 1.12 12.91 17.89
C GLU A 138 -0.16 12.24 18.38
N ARG A 139 -1.33 12.88 18.19
CA ARG A 139 -2.62 12.26 18.53
C ARG A 139 -2.86 10.97 17.76
N GLN A 140 -2.52 10.95 16.46
CA GLN A 140 -2.69 9.75 15.64
C GLN A 140 -1.76 8.61 16.06
N ARG A 141 -0.50 8.91 16.38
CA ARG A 141 0.43 7.90 16.93
C ARG A 141 -0.09 7.30 18.26
N VAL A 142 -0.66 8.13 19.12
CA VAL A 142 -1.28 7.64 20.37
C VAL A 142 -2.50 6.75 20.08
N ALA A 143 -3.35 7.10 19.10
CA ALA A 143 -4.49 6.26 18.72
C ALA A 143 -4.05 4.90 18.18
N ILE A 144 -3.00 4.87 17.36
CA ILE A 144 -2.37 3.64 16.88
C ILE A 144 -1.80 2.82 18.04
N GLY A 145 -1.03 3.44 18.94
CA GLY A 145 -0.46 2.77 20.10
C GLY A 145 -1.52 2.18 21.05
N ARG A 146 -2.62 2.90 21.24
CA ARG A 146 -3.77 2.41 22.03
C ARG A 146 -4.40 1.16 21.41
N ALA A 147 -4.52 1.12 20.08
CA ALA A 147 -5.03 -0.05 19.37
C ALA A 147 -4.05 -1.24 19.45
N LEU A 148 -2.75 -0.99 19.30
CA LEU A 148 -1.71 -2.02 19.38
C LEU A 148 -1.61 -2.66 20.76
N LEU A 149 -1.70 -1.88 21.83
CA LEU A 149 -1.58 -2.38 23.21
C LEU A 149 -2.71 -3.34 23.61
N THR A 150 -3.75 -3.50 22.82
CA THR A 150 -4.71 -4.60 22.99
C THR A 150 -4.18 -5.94 22.49
N SER A 151 -2.94 -6.00 21.98
CA SER A 151 -2.30 -7.18 21.37
C SER A 151 -3.18 -7.82 20.28
N PRO A 152 -3.56 -7.06 19.24
CA PRO A 152 -4.53 -7.50 18.25
C PRO A 152 -3.91 -8.54 17.29
N LYS A 153 -4.74 -9.47 16.79
CA LYS A 153 -4.40 -10.37 15.69
C LYS A 153 -4.49 -9.67 14.33
N LEU A 154 -5.18 -8.54 14.25
CA LEU A 154 -5.38 -7.75 13.04
C LEU A 154 -5.55 -6.28 13.41
N LEU A 155 -4.80 -5.40 12.75
CA LEU A 155 -4.94 -3.96 12.90
C LEU A 155 -5.68 -3.40 11.68
N LEU A 156 -6.82 -2.77 11.92
CA LEU A 156 -7.65 -2.14 10.89
C LEU A 156 -7.52 -0.62 10.99
N MET A 157 -7.23 0.04 9.88
CA MET A 157 -7.05 1.49 9.84
C MET A 157 -7.96 2.09 8.75
N ASP A 158 -8.89 2.95 9.14
CA ASP A 158 -9.82 3.64 8.22
C ASP A 158 -9.37 5.06 7.96
N GLU A 159 -8.71 5.29 6.83
CA GLU A 159 -8.16 6.57 6.41
C GLU A 159 -7.41 7.33 7.53
N PRO A 160 -6.47 6.68 8.25
CA PRO A 160 -5.95 7.20 9.51
C PRO A 160 -5.15 8.50 9.36
N LEU A 161 -4.69 8.83 8.15
CA LEU A 161 -3.88 10.02 7.89
C LEU A 161 -4.61 11.08 7.05
N ALA A 162 -5.88 10.88 6.68
CA ALA A 162 -6.58 11.76 5.73
C ALA A 162 -6.67 13.23 6.17
N SER A 163 -6.77 13.49 7.48
CA SER A 163 -6.87 14.84 8.04
C SER A 163 -5.53 15.52 8.33
N LEU A 164 -4.42 14.90 7.97
CA LEU A 164 -3.07 15.40 8.25
C LEU A 164 -2.43 15.98 6.99
N ASP A 165 -1.59 17.00 7.16
CA ASP A 165 -0.76 17.53 6.08
C ASP A 165 0.32 16.56 5.64
N MET A 166 0.94 16.81 4.48
CA MET A 166 1.92 15.94 3.85
C MET A 166 3.16 15.73 4.72
N GLN A 167 3.60 16.76 5.43
CA GLN A 167 4.79 16.68 6.27
C GLN A 167 4.56 15.75 7.48
N ILE A 168 3.41 15.87 8.12
CA ILE A 168 3.03 15.01 9.25
C ILE A 168 2.80 13.55 8.78
N LYS A 169 2.19 13.36 7.59
CA LYS A 169 2.05 12.01 7.01
C LYS A 169 3.40 11.31 6.86
N ALA A 170 4.40 12.04 6.38
CA ALA A 170 5.76 11.53 6.24
C ALA A 170 6.39 11.05 7.55
N GLU A 171 6.09 11.74 8.63
CA GLU A 171 6.58 11.35 9.94
C GLU A 171 5.91 10.07 10.44
N ILE A 172 4.62 9.84 10.12
CA ILE A 172 3.84 8.70 10.65
C ILE A 172 4.02 7.42 9.83
N ILE A 173 4.12 7.50 8.52
CA ILE A 173 4.22 6.33 7.65
C ILE A 173 5.37 5.37 8.06
N PRO A 174 6.57 5.85 8.41
CA PRO A 174 7.64 4.96 8.91
C PRO A 174 7.25 4.21 10.18
N PHE A 175 6.45 4.81 11.07
CA PHE A 175 5.98 4.11 12.27
C PHE A 175 5.01 2.97 11.92
N ILE A 176 4.12 3.17 10.93
CA ILE A 176 3.21 2.11 10.48
C ILE A 176 3.99 0.91 9.94
N LYS A 177 5.05 1.14 9.16
CA LYS A 177 5.95 0.08 8.69
C LYS A 177 6.66 -0.64 9.85
N ARG A 178 7.16 0.12 10.82
CA ARG A 178 7.81 -0.45 12.00
C ARG A 178 6.87 -1.32 12.84
N ILE A 179 5.59 -0.98 12.92
CA ILE A 179 4.58 -1.80 13.60
C ILE A 179 4.53 -3.20 12.99
N GLU A 180 4.44 -3.28 11.65
CA GLU A 180 4.42 -4.58 10.98
C GLU A 180 5.74 -5.33 11.16
N SER A 181 6.87 -4.67 10.94
CA SER A 181 8.18 -5.31 11.02
C SER A 181 8.57 -5.77 12.43
N GLU A 182 8.25 -4.98 13.46
CA GLU A 182 8.62 -5.28 14.85
C GLU A 182 7.62 -6.24 15.54
N PHE A 183 6.32 -5.98 15.36
CA PHE A 183 5.27 -6.70 16.07
C PHE A 183 4.60 -7.81 15.27
N LYS A 184 4.92 -7.93 13.96
CA LYS A 184 4.34 -8.92 13.04
C LYS A 184 2.81 -8.92 13.02
N THR A 185 2.21 -7.78 13.34
CA THR A 185 0.76 -7.61 13.34
C THR A 185 0.29 -7.30 11.91
N PRO A 186 -0.57 -8.11 11.30
CA PRO A 186 -1.15 -7.81 9.99
C PRO A 186 -1.94 -6.51 10.03
N ILE A 187 -1.80 -5.70 8.98
CA ILE A 187 -2.48 -4.40 8.88
C ILE A 187 -3.39 -4.41 7.64
N VAL A 188 -4.67 -4.07 7.81
CA VAL A 188 -5.54 -3.67 6.70
C VAL A 188 -5.71 -2.16 6.78
N TYR A 189 -5.18 -1.48 5.77
CA TYR A 189 -5.09 -0.03 5.68
C TYR A 189 -6.00 0.49 4.58
N VAL A 190 -7.02 1.25 4.93
CA VAL A 190 -7.92 1.89 3.97
C VAL A 190 -7.41 3.28 3.65
N THR A 191 -7.23 3.60 2.38
CA THR A 191 -6.88 4.95 1.92
C THR A 191 -7.37 5.20 0.49
N HIS A 192 -7.48 6.48 0.13
CA HIS A 192 -7.60 6.94 -1.24
C HIS A 192 -6.35 7.72 -1.69
N SER A 193 -5.33 7.84 -0.82
CA SER A 193 -4.07 8.52 -1.11
C SER A 193 -3.09 7.57 -1.78
N MET A 194 -2.72 7.89 -3.02
CA MET A 194 -1.73 7.13 -3.78
C MET A 194 -0.34 7.17 -3.10
N ASN A 195 0.03 8.29 -2.53
CA ASN A 195 1.32 8.43 -1.84
C ASN A 195 1.42 7.54 -0.59
N GLU A 196 0.34 7.41 0.19
CA GLU A 196 0.30 6.51 1.34
C GLU A 196 0.38 5.05 0.89
N LEU A 197 -0.43 4.71 -0.15
CA LEU A 197 -0.44 3.37 -0.72
C LEU A 197 0.96 2.93 -1.15
N LEU A 198 1.60 3.69 -2.03
CA LEU A 198 2.89 3.35 -2.60
C LEU A 198 3.98 3.16 -1.53
N GLN A 199 3.89 3.87 -0.41
CA GLN A 199 4.85 3.74 0.68
C GLN A 199 4.58 2.55 1.61
N LEU A 200 3.32 2.15 1.80
CA LEU A 200 2.93 1.16 2.81
C LEU A 200 2.70 -0.24 2.26
N VAL A 201 2.21 -0.35 1.03
CA VAL A 201 1.57 -1.55 0.50
C VAL A 201 2.52 -2.75 0.32
N ASP A 202 2.10 -3.92 0.79
CA ASP A 202 2.63 -5.23 0.38
C ASP A 202 1.61 -5.94 -0.51
N THR A 203 0.33 -5.92 -0.12
CA THR A 203 -0.78 -6.45 -0.91
C THR A 203 -1.79 -5.34 -1.17
N MET A 204 -2.23 -5.19 -2.39
CA MET A 204 -3.23 -4.20 -2.79
C MET A 204 -4.56 -4.87 -3.12
N VAL A 205 -5.65 -4.27 -2.65
CA VAL A 205 -7.03 -4.60 -3.01
C VAL A 205 -7.66 -3.37 -3.63
N ILE A 206 -8.06 -3.43 -4.88
CA ILE A 206 -8.85 -2.37 -5.52
C ILE A 206 -10.33 -2.67 -5.33
N LEU A 207 -11.03 -1.74 -4.69
CA LEU A 207 -12.47 -1.82 -4.48
C LEU A 207 -13.18 -0.78 -5.33
N LYS A 208 -14.12 -1.23 -6.18
CA LYS A 208 -14.93 -0.39 -7.05
C LYS A 208 -16.39 -0.80 -6.99
N SER A 209 -17.28 0.16 -6.70
CA SER A 209 -18.73 -0.06 -6.63
C SER A 209 -19.13 -1.29 -5.82
N GLY A 210 -18.49 -1.49 -4.65
CA GLY A 210 -18.77 -2.60 -3.72
C GLY A 210 -18.23 -3.97 -4.14
N LYS A 211 -17.37 -4.03 -5.15
CA LYS A 211 -16.72 -5.28 -5.63
C LYS A 211 -15.21 -5.16 -5.64
N VAL A 212 -14.54 -6.29 -5.48
CA VAL A 212 -13.10 -6.39 -5.71
C VAL A 212 -12.87 -6.37 -7.22
N GLU A 213 -12.19 -5.34 -7.70
CA GLU A 213 -11.80 -5.20 -9.12
C GLU A 213 -10.48 -5.91 -9.39
N ASN A 214 -9.52 -5.76 -8.48
CA ASN A 214 -8.22 -6.41 -8.57
C ASN A 214 -7.64 -6.65 -7.16
N ILE A 215 -6.81 -7.68 -7.04
CA ILE A 215 -6.06 -8.02 -5.83
C ILE A 215 -4.73 -8.66 -6.22
N GLY A 216 -3.64 -8.24 -5.60
CA GLY A 216 -2.30 -8.76 -5.87
C GLY A 216 -1.21 -7.94 -5.21
N SER A 217 0.03 -8.20 -5.58
CA SER A 217 1.15 -7.33 -5.23
C SER A 217 1.01 -5.96 -5.90
N VAL A 218 1.68 -4.95 -5.36
CA VAL A 218 1.65 -3.61 -5.96
C VAL A 218 2.16 -3.61 -7.39
N GLU A 219 3.17 -4.43 -7.68
CA GLU A 219 3.76 -4.58 -9.01
C GLU A 219 2.75 -5.14 -10.02
N GLU A 220 1.99 -6.16 -9.61
CA GLU A 220 0.97 -6.78 -10.47
C GLU A 220 -0.19 -5.83 -10.74
N VAL A 221 -0.70 -5.17 -9.69
CA VAL A 221 -1.86 -4.29 -9.81
C VAL A 221 -1.57 -3.04 -10.63
N PHE A 222 -0.36 -2.44 -10.48
CA PHE A 222 0.03 -1.24 -11.23
C PHE A 222 0.36 -1.51 -12.70
N SER A 223 0.76 -2.72 -13.02
CA SER A 223 1.00 -3.14 -14.41
C SER A 223 -0.24 -3.71 -15.10
N ASP A 224 -1.34 -3.89 -14.36
CA ASP A 224 -2.59 -4.42 -14.91
C ASP A 224 -3.47 -3.30 -15.48
N VAL A 225 -3.69 -3.34 -16.77
CA VAL A 225 -4.53 -2.37 -17.50
C VAL A 225 -5.97 -2.31 -16.97
N ARG A 226 -6.48 -3.41 -16.39
CA ARG A 226 -7.82 -3.46 -15.78
C ARG A 226 -7.96 -2.50 -14.60
N SER A 227 -6.86 -2.22 -13.90
CA SER A 227 -6.83 -1.30 -12.77
C SER A 227 -6.87 0.19 -13.16
N ARG A 228 -6.81 0.51 -14.48
CA ARG A 228 -6.70 1.87 -15.04
C ARG A 228 -7.72 2.85 -14.49
N GLU A 229 -8.99 2.47 -14.49
CA GLU A 229 -10.06 3.37 -14.05
C GLU A 229 -10.02 3.67 -12.56
N SER A 230 -9.50 2.76 -11.76
CA SER A 230 -9.49 2.88 -10.29
C SER A 230 -8.23 3.51 -9.74
N ILE A 231 -7.06 3.25 -10.34
CA ILE A 231 -5.80 3.89 -9.92
C ILE A 231 -5.55 5.23 -10.65
N GLY A 232 -6.20 5.45 -11.76
CA GLY A 232 -5.98 6.61 -12.64
C GLY A 232 -4.92 6.34 -13.71
N ASP A 233 -5.20 6.81 -14.89
CA ASP A 233 -4.37 6.61 -16.09
C ASP A 233 -2.93 7.13 -15.93
N GLU A 234 -2.76 8.19 -15.15
CA GLU A 234 -1.46 8.79 -14.86
C GLU A 234 -0.61 7.99 -13.87
N GLN A 235 -1.21 7.04 -13.16
CA GLN A 235 -0.50 6.24 -12.16
C GLN A 235 -0.14 4.84 -12.65
N LEU A 236 -0.72 4.40 -13.76
CA LEU A 236 -0.36 3.11 -14.36
C LEU A 236 1.11 3.07 -14.80
N GLY A 237 1.75 1.92 -14.59
CA GLY A 237 3.16 1.80 -14.92
C GLY A 237 3.82 0.58 -14.30
N ALA A 238 4.98 0.77 -13.74
CA ALA A 238 5.72 -0.26 -13.02
C ALA A 238 6.13 0.23 -11.63
N VAL A 239 5.96 -0.61 -10.65
CA VAL A 239 6.61 -0.47 -9.35
C VAL A 239 7.72 -1.48 -9.28
N LEU A 240 8.96 -1.02 -9.08
CA LEU A 240 10.13 -1.88 -9.05
C LEU A 240 10.80 -1.83 -7.68
N GLU A 241 11.07 -2.98 -7.11
CA GLU A 241 11.95 -3.10 -5.95
C GLU A 241 13.40 -3.09 -6.43
N THR A 242 14.19 -2.19 -5.88
CA THR A 242 15.59 -1.99 -6.22
C THR A 242 16.42 -1.92 -4.95
N SER A 243 17.74 -1.97 -5.07
CA SER A 243 18.66 -1.68 -3.96
C SER A 243 19.66 -0.61 -4.35
N VAL A 244 20.03 0.25 -3.39
CA VAL A 244 21.04 1.28 -3.60
C VAL A 244 22.40 0.60 -3.75
N SER A 245 23.06 0.73 -4.90
CA SER A 245 24.38 0.15 -5.15
C SER A 245 25.50 1.17 -4.95
N GLU A 246 25.28 2.44 -5.29
CA GLU A 246 26.31 3.47 -5.25
C GLU A 246 25.70 4.86 -5.25
N HIS A 247 26.45 5.84 -4.73
CA HIS A 247 26.13 7.26 -4.85
C HIS A 247 27.21 7.95 -5.69
N ASP A 248 26.78 8.64 -6.73
CA ASP A 248 27.63 9.46 -7.58
C ASP A 248 27.52 10.91 -7.12
N GLU A 249 28.49 11.34 -6.35
CA GLU A 249 28.51 12.70 -5.78
C GLU A 249 28.87 13.76 -6.85
N GLU A 250 29.57 13.37 -7.91
CA GLU A 250 29.96 14.30 -9.00
C GLU A 250 28.74 14.74 -9.81
N PHE A 251 27.84 13.79 -10.13
CA PHE A 251 26.65 14.07 -10.94
C PHE A 251 25.37 14.18 -10.11
N GLY A 252 25.43 14.04 -8.76
CA GLY A 252 24.28 14.12 -7.89
C GLY A 252 23.25 13.00 -8.15
N LEU A 253 23.73 11.78 -8.41
CA LEU A 253 22.90 10.63 -8.73
C LEU A 253 23.05 9.51 -7.69
N THR A 254 22.02 8.70 -7.57
CA THR A 254 22.07 7.42 -6.88
C THR A 254 21.86 6.31 -7.91
N ARG A 255 22.76 5.34 -7.91
CA ARG A 255 22.70 4.14 -8.72
C ARG A 255 21.94 3.05 -7.98
N LEU A 256 20.94 2.48 -8.65
CA LEU A 256 20.12 1.41 -8.13
C LEU A 256 20.38 0.12 -8.92
N ASP A 257 20.47 -0.99 -8.22
CA ASP A 257 20.46 -2.32 -8.83
C ASP A 257 19.01 -2.81 -8.94
N PHE A 258 18.65 -3.22 -10.13
CA PHE A 258 17.39 -3.89 -10.43
C PHE A 258 17.68 -5.20 -11.16
N MET A 259 17.73 -6.32 -10.43
CA MET A 259 17.94 -7.65 -11.00
C MET A 259 19.20 -7.73 -11.91
N GLY A 260 20.30 -7.09 -11.49
CA GLY A 260 21.55 -7.01 -12.25
C GLY A 260 21.53 -5.99 -13.39
N GLN A 261 20.47 -5.20 -13.51
CA GLN A 261 20.39 -4.03 -14.40
C GLN A 261 20.46 -2.75 -13.57
N VAL A 262 20.91 -1.67 -14.18
CA VAL A 262 21.18 -0.41 -13.49
C VAL A 262 20.11 0.63 -13.80
N LEU A 263 19.64 1.30 -12.75
CA LEU A 263 18.85 2.53 -12.85
C LEU A 263 19.56 3.67 -12.13
N HIS A 264 19.39 4.87 -12.65
CA HIS A 264 19.92 6.11 -12.08
C HIS A 264 18.74 7.01 -11.70
N VAL A 265 18.80 7.51 -10.47
CA VAL A 265 17.81 8.44 -9.93
C VAL A 265 18.52 9.64 -9.33
N PRO A 266 17.87 10.78 -9.10
CA PRO A 266 18.47 11.88 -8.34
C PRO A 266 19.00 11.39 -6.99
N ARG A 267 20.03 12.06 -6.47
CA ARG A 267 20.70 11.70 -5.22
C ARG A 267 19.71 11.46 -4.08
N GLN A 268 19.79 10.27 -3.49
CA GLN A 268 18.97 9.86 -2.36
C GLN A 268 19.80 9.75 -1.09
N ASN A 269 19.23 10.17 0.04
CA ASN A 269 19.86 10.01 1.35
C ASN A 269 19.50 8.64 1.98
N ILE A 270 19.84 7.57 1.27
CA ILE A 270 19.57 6.18 1.66
C ILE A 270 20.89 5.43 1.62
N PRO A 271 21.27 4.68 2.67
CA PRO A 271 22.50 3.90 2.71
C PRO A 271 22.62 2.89 1.56
N VAL A 272 23.84 2.67 1.08
CA VAL A 272 24.15 1.60 0.13
C VAL A 272 23.72 0.25 0.72
N GLY A 273 23.12 -0.60 -0.12
CA GLY A 273 22.58 -1.90 0.25
C GLY A 273 21.13 -1.87 0.73
N GLN A 274 20.55 -0.70 1.02
CA GLN A 274 19.14 -0.61 1.38
C GLN A 274 18.23 -0.73 0.16
N SER A 275 17.08 -1.37 0.38
CA SER A 275 16.03 -1.50 -0.62
C SER A 275 15.27 -0.18 -0.81
N LEU A 276 14.92 0.09 -2.05
CA LEU A 276 14.17 1.26 -2.46
C LEU A 276 13.16 0.87 -3.54
N ARG A 277 11.90 1.24 -3.34
CA ARG A 277 10.87 1.10 -4.36
C ARG A 277 10.85 2.35 -5.24
N VAL A 278 10.75 2.13 -6.54
CA VAL A 278 10.60 3.20 -7.53
C VAL A 278 9.35 2.97 -8.37
N HIS A 279 8.69 4.05 -8.75
CA HIS A 279 7.53 4.03 -9.62
C HIS A 279 7.88 4.66 -10.98
N ILE A 280 7.53 3.98 -12.04
CA ILE A 280 7.75 4.38 -13.42
C ILE A 280 6.39 4.46 -14.11
N HIS A 281 5.97 5.66 -14.51
CA HIS A 281 4.71 5.82 -15.25
C HIS A 281 4.80 5.19 -16.63
N SER A 282 3.75 4.54 -17.09
CA SER A 282 3.72 3.87 -18.40
C SER A 282 3.99 4.83 -19.57
N ARG A 283 3.65 6.10 -19.40
CA ARG A 283 3.87 7.18 -20.40
C ARG A 283 5.30 7.70 -20.43
N ASP A 284 6.10 7.46 -19.36
CA ASP A 284 7.52 7.82 -19.30
C ASP A 284 8.42 6.73 -19.89
N VAL A 285 7.80 5.67 -20.39
CA VAL A 285 8.49 4.53 -21.03
C VAL A 285 8.40 4.65 -22.53
N SER A 286 9.56 4.58 -23.19
CA SER A 286 9.65 4.42 -24.64
C SER A 286 10.40 3.14 -25.01
N LEU A 287 10.17 2.62 -26.21
CA LEU A 287 10.63 1.30 -26.62
C LEU A 287 11.50 1.39 -27.88
N SER A 288 12.55 0.55 -27.95
CA SER A 288 13.31 0.33 -29.17
C SER A 288 13.66 -1.14 -29.36
N THR A 289 13.64 -1.60 -30.61
CA THR A 289 13.97 -2.99 -31.00
C THR A 289 15.49 -3.25 -31.07
N ALA A 290 16.28 -2.19 -31.07
CA ALA A 290 17.74 -2.24 -31.08
C ALA A 290 18.31 -1.46 -29.90
N PRO A 291 19.54 -1.78 -29.43
CA PRO A 291 20.23 -0.94 -28.47
C PRO A 291 20.39 0.49 -29.02
N PRO A 292 20.44 1.50 -28.14
CA PRO A 292 20.61 2.89 -28.58
C PRO A 292 21.89 3.02 -29.41
N ALA A 293 21.73 3.57 -30.61
CA ALA A 293 22.86 3.87 -31.48
C ALA A 293 23.35 5.31 -31.20
N GLY A 294 24.49 5.45 -30.55
CA GLY A 294 25.07 6.74 -30.20
C GLY A 294 24.70 7.27 -28.82
N THR A 295 25.01 8.55 -28.58
CA THR A 295 24.82 9.22 -27.30
C THR A 295 23.35 9.58 -27.11
N THR A 296 22.79 9.25 -25.95
CA THR A 296 21.41 9.58 -25.56
C THR A 296 21.38 10.26 -24.21
N SER A 297 20.42 11.14 -23.98
CA SER A 297 20.15 11.74 -22.68
C SER A 297 19.36 10.82 -21.73
N VAL A 298 18.87 9.67 -22.21
CA VAL A 298 18.18 8.68 -21.39
C VAL A 298 19.21 7.76 -20.76
N LEU A 299 19.39 7.88 -19.44
CA LEU A 299 20.33 7.07 -18.68
C LEU A 299 19.77 5.67 -18.36
N ASN A 300 18.45 5.58 -18.17
CA ASN A 300 17.79 4.38 -17.71
C ASN A 300 17.28 3.55 -18.89
N ILE A 301 17.99 2.48 -19.20
CA ILE A 301 17.65 1.58 -20.30
C ILE A 301 17.70 0.14 -19.78
N LEU A 302 16.53 -0.51 -19.71
CA LEU A 302 16.41 -1.89 -19.29
C LEU A 302 16.21 -2.81 -20.51
N ARG A 303 16.67 -4.04 -20.37
CA ARG A 303 16.34 -5.13 -21.31
C ARG A 303 15.11 -5.85 -20.81
N ALA A 304 14.15 -6.05 -21.68
CA ALA A 304 12.91 -6.75 -21.39
C ALA A 304 12.47 -7.62 -22.57
N LYS A 305 11.38 -8.36 -22.38
CA LYS A 305 10.67 -9.06 -23.46
C LYS A 305 9.25 -8.54 -23.52
N VAL A 306 8.71 -8.44 -24.71
CA VAL A 306 7.29 -8.16 -24.91
C VAL A 306 6.48 -9.35 -24.39
N LYS A 307 5.64 -9.13 -23.38
CA LYS A 307 4.75 -10.15 -22.82
C LYS A 307 3.43 -10.17 -23.57
N LYS A 308 2.85 -8.99 -23.78
CA LYS A 308 1.57 -8.86 -24.45
C LYS A 308 1.45 -7.48 -25.10
N VAL A 309 0.82 -7.43 -26.25
CA VAL A 309 0.39 -6.20 -26.93
C VAL A 309 -1.09 -6.01 -26.61
N GLY A 310 -1.46 -4.83 -26.10
CA GLY A 310 -2.83 -4.49 -25.77
C GLY A 310 -3.75 -4.48 -26.97
N VAL A 311 -5.04 -4.53 -26.71
CA VAL A 311 -6.07 -4.45 -27.76
C VAL A 311 -6.13 -3.02 -28.30
N LEU A 312 -6.14 -2.88 -29.61
CA LEU A 312 -6.32 -1.59 -30.28
C LEU A 312 -7.79 -1.17 -30.24
N ASP A 313 -8.14 -0.20 -29.39
CA ASP A 313 -9.43 0.47 -29.48
C ASP A 313 -9.38 1.53 -30.61
N PRO A 314 -10.29 1.51 -31.57
CA PRO A 314 -10.35 2.51 -32.63
C PRO A 314 -10.49 3.96 -32.13
N LYS A 315 -11.02 4.15 -30.93
CA LYS A 315 -11.23 5.45 -30.30
C LYS A 315 -10.00 5.97 -29.55
N GLU A 316 -9.03 5.09 -29.21
CA GLU A 316 -7.82 5.46 -28.49
C GLU A 316 -6.64 5.68 -29.45
N TYR A 317 -5.79 6.66 -29.14
CA TYR A 317 -4.58 6.98 -29.91
C TYR A 317 -3.35 6.24 -29.42
N SER A 318 -3.44 5.58 -28.26
CA SER A 318 -2.36 4.85 -27.61
C SER A 318 -2.73 3.38 -27.40
N VAL A 319 -1.72 2.58 -27.11
CA VAL A 319 -1.84 1.17 -26.79
C VAL A 319 -0.86 0.82 -25.70
N ASP A 320 -1.27 -0.05 -24.79
CA ASP A 320 -0.44 -0.54 -23.71
C ASP A 320 0.33 -1.79 -24.13
N ILE A 321 1.58 -1.82 -23.77
CA ILE A 321 2.48 -2.95 -23.99
C ILE A 321 2.93 -3.47 -22.63
N GLU A 322 2.53 -4.70 -22.32
CA GLU A 322 3.04 -5.40 -21.13
C GLU A 322 4.42 -6.00 -21.46
N LEU A 323 5.39 -5.68 -20.64
CA LEU A 323 6.80 -6.08 -20.77
C LEU A 323 7.22 -6.90 -19.56
N ASP A 324 8.16 -7.79 -19.75
CA ASP A 324 8.81 -8.56 -18.71
C ASP A 324 10.31 -8.24 -18.69
N ALA A 325 10.75 -7.55 -17.65
CA ALA A 325 12.15 -7.26 -17.35
C ALA A 325 12.65 -8.07 -16.12
N GLY A 326 12.03 -9.24 -15.84
CA GLY A 326 12.12 -9.98 -14.59
C GLY A 326 11.04 -9.55 -13.58
N ARG A 327 10.44 -8.40 -13.80
CA ARG A 327 9.23 -7.88 -13.18
C ARG A 327 8.37 -7.20 -14.26
N PRO A 328 7.05 -7.11 -14.06
CA PRO A 328 6.17 -6.52 -15.06
C PRO A 328 6.44 -5.02 -15.20
N ILE A 329 6.54 -4.54 -16.42
CA ILE A 329 6.61 -3.13 -16.79
C ILE A 329 5.50 -2.87 -17.81
N LEU A 330 4.77 -1.77 -17.62
CA LEU A 330 3.79 -1.29 -18.59
C LEU A 330 4.34 -0.10 -19.35
N ALA A 331 4.21 -0.12 -20.68
CA ALA A 331 4.53 1.01 -21.54
C ALA A 331 3.29 1.42 -22.34
N THR A 332 2.94 2.70 -22.33
CA THR A 332 1.87 3.25 -23.15
C THR A 332 2.48 3.99 -24.35
N ILE A 333 2.33 3.43 -25.54
CA ILE A 333 2.89 3.98 -26.79
C ILE A 333 1.79 4.37 -27.77
N THR A 334 2.12 5.20 -28.76
CA THR A 334 1.16 5.56 -29.82
C THR A 334 0.90 4.39 -30.77
N ARG A 335 -0.27 4.33 -31.39
CA ARG A 335 -0.58 3.36 -32.44
C ARG A 335 0.41 3.42 -33.61
N LYS A 336 0.92 4.61 -33.94
CA LYS A 336 1.95 4.79 -34.95
C LYS A 336 3.26 4.14 -34.56
N SER A 337 3.67 4.30 -33.27
CA SER A 337 4.88 3.64 -32.74
C SER A 337 4.74 2.12 -32.78
N LEU A 338 3.58 1.59 -32.38
CA LEU A 338 3.31 0.14 -32.46
C LEU A 338 3.47 -0.38 -33.90
N ALA A 339 2.87 0.30 -34.86
CA ALA A 339 2.98 -0.09 -36.28
C ALA A 339 4.43 -0.08 -36.78
N ASN A 340 5.23 0.91 -36.37
CA ASN A 340 6.64 1.02 -36.76
C ASN A 340 7.51 -0.06 -36.10
N LEU A 341 7.25 -0.39 -34.84
CA LEU A 341 8.06 -1.35 -34.06
C LEU A 341 7.70 -2.82 -34.39
N ASN A 342 6.51 -3.07 -34.94
CA ASN A 342 6.00 -4.40 -35.27
C ASN A 342 6.21 -5.42 -34.16
N LEU A 343 5.77 -5.06 -32.93
CA LEU A 343 6.02 -5.84 -31.71
C LEU A 343 5.28 -7.17 -31.71
N GLN A 344 5.97 -8.21 -31.28
CA GLN A 344 5.43 -9.56 -31.11
C GLN A 344 5.69 -10.09 -29.69
N PRO A 345 4.78 -10.84 -29.09
CA PRO A 345 5.04 -11.53 -27.82
C PRO A 345 6.33 -12.37 -27.86
N GLY A 346 7.14 -12.29 -26.80
CA GLY A 346 8.43 -12.94 -26.69
C GLY A 346 9.61 -12.17 -27.31
N GLN A 347 9.36 -11.12 -28.07
CA GLN A 347 10.40 -10.32 -28.72
C GLN A 347 11.24 -9.57 -27.67
N PRO A 348 12.60 -9.63 -27.74
CA PRO A 348 13.47 -8.79 -26.96
C PRO A 348 13.28 -7.31 -27.31
N ILE A 349 13.29 -6.46 -26.27
CA ILE A 349 13.05 -5.02 -26.41
C ILE A 349 13.93 -4.24 -25.44
N TYR A 350 14.29 -3.02 -25.78
CA TYR A 350 14.93 -2.06 -24.89
C TYR A 350 13.89 -1.07 -24.39
N VAL A 351 13.85 -0.91 -23.07
CA VAL A 351 12.90 -0.07 -22.33
C VAL A 351 13.64 1.18 -21.89
N HIS A 352 13.37 2.30 -22.50
CA HIS A 352 13.97 3.59 -22.18
C HIS A 352 13.05 4.32 -21.20
N ILE A 353 13.55 4.64 -20.01
CA ILE A 353 12.80 5.28 -18.96
C ILE A 353 13.30 6.72 -18.80
N LYS A 354 12.42 7.68 -19.11
CA LYS A 354 12.78 9.11 -19.08
C LYS A 354 12.72 9.68 -17.67
N ALA A 355 11.74 9.29 -16.88
CA ALA A 355 11.57 9.75 -15.52
C ALA A 355 11.22 8.59 -14.58
N ILE A 356 11.73 8.64 -13.37
CA ILE A 356 11.47 7.68 -12.30
C ILE A 356 11.02 8.48 -11.09
N LYS A 357 9.84 8.15 -10.55
CA LYS A 357 9.33 8.75 -9.33
C LYS A 357 9.78 7.92 -8.13
N MET A 358 10.43 8.59 -7.19
CA MET A 358 10.84 7.96 -5.93
C MET A 358 9.62 7.79 -5.02
N MET A 359 9.48 6.61 -4.42
CA MET A 359 8.34 6.35 -3.50
C MET A 359 8.58 6.92 -2.10
N HIS A 360 9.77 7.47 -1.85
CA HIS A 360 10.14 8.14 -0.59
C HIS A 360 10.26 9.66 -0.71
N GLU A 361 10.13 10.22 -1.88
CA GLU A 361 10.10 11.67 -2.02
C GLU A 361 8.79 12.22 -1.46
N LEU A 362 8.90 12.71 -0.24
CA LEU A 362 8.23 13.93 0.09
C LEU A 362 8.90 14.98 -0.79
N GLU A 363 8.16 15.51 -1.73
CA GLU A 363 8.57 16.73 -2.39
C GLU A 363 8.83 17.75 -1.28
N GLY A 364 10.11 17.85 -0.90
CA GLY A 364 10.61 18.90 -0.06
C GLY A 364 10.61 20.16 -0.89
N LEU A 365 9.84 21.11 -0.48
CA LEU A 365 10.05 22.53 -0.75
C LEU A 365 11.41 22.96 -0.24
#